data_479d8deb316876f101095b7e85144c42
#
_entry.id   479d8deb316876f101095b7e85144c42
#
_cell.length_a   1.000
_cell.length_b   1.000
_cell.length_c   1.000
_cell.angle_alpha   90.00
_cell.angle_beta   90.00
_cell.angle_gamma   90.00
#
_symmetry.space_group_name_H-M   'P 1'
#
loop_
_entity.id
_entity.type
_entity.pdbx_description
1 polymer ?
#
loop_
_entity_poly.entity_id
_entity_poly.type
_entity_poly.pdbx_seq_one_letter_code
_entity_poly.pdbx_strand_id
1 'polypeptide(L)'
;MKRIAYIISLSALLLGQNACMSLDQDPQDKVRLEKSFKTPEEVRYWLNGIYTLLRDVEQGEAMYVADIQADFLNVSKAENQRMPLYRDFHGWKNFSFSNQTTEVTENIWKKKFNIIVNANVALEGVAQMSQQEAVKALKGELYLTRAYCYTYLVTHYCKAYQAATASTDLGLPIFDHFVSKTAPLQSSLEQTYQFILADIAEAEKLLAATQGKAGATTFTIDAAKALKARILLYKGEWALAYAAARDLVENTRATYPLVTSENDLQAMWADDTTAETITQLFALVEGNNIERPNGTNNLYADEFENKLDVFRPYILDPNLIPTQDFVDLFDAADWRKNVYIKEDNLSIDVFDPKMAYYVAKYPRNQALTFKDEWFPYYGHKPKLFRIAEAYLIAAEAAAHLGQDADAQRYLNQLRQARGLSTAITATGATLLQEVQNERNRELCFEGVRLHDLKRWGMGVKRGTPQDLSLRLITTEPATETYQLDLPAGYYKMVWPIPAKDIEFENGRWKQNPNW
;
A
#
# COMPACT_ATOMS: atom_id res chain seq x y z
N MET A 1 70.90 42.72 -3.31
CA MET A 1 69.93 41.83 -4.00
C MET A 1 69.51 40.64 -3.11
N LYS A 2 70.42 39.95 -2.41
CA LYS A 2 70.04 38.79 -1.56
C LYS A 2 69.09 39.11 -0.39
N ARG A 3 69.18 40.31 0.24
CA ARG A 3 68.29 40.69 1.34
C ARG A 3 66.86 41.08 0.93
N ILE A 4 66.67 41.55 -0.30
CA ILE A 4 65.36 41.89 -0.84
C ILE A 4 64.58 40.59 -1.24
N ALA A 5 65.30 39.56 -1.74
CA ALA A 5 64.71 38.27 -2.04
C ALA A 5 64.17 37.55 -0.79
N TYR A 6 64.84 37.67 0.38
CA TYR A 6 64.36 37.09 1.62
C TYR A 6 63.12 37.79 2.19
N ILE A 7 63.00 39.11 2.01
CA ILE A 7 61.83 39.88 2.48
C ILE A 7 60.61 39.55 1.60
N ILE A 8 60.79 39.39 0.29
CA ILE A 8 59.71 39.00 -0.64
C ILE A 8 59.27 37.54 -0.38
N SER A 9 60.20 36.63 -0.08
CA SER A 9 59.87 35.24 0.26
C SER A 9 59.11 35.12 1.61
N LEU A 10 59.47 35.97 2.60
CA LEU A 10 58.79 35.96 3.92
C LEU A 10 57.40 36.59 3.84
N SER A 11 57.21 37.63 3.01
CA SER A 11 55.89 38.25 2.77
C SER A 11 54.94 37.32 2.00
N ALA A 12 55.46 36.53 1.07
CA ALA A 12 54.66 35.52 0.35
C ALA A 12 54.21 34.36 1.27
N LEU A 13 55.03 33.99 2.28
CA LEU A 13 54.63 32.97 3.27
C LEU A 13 53.59 33.50 4.27
N LEU A 14 53.57 34.79 4.59
CA LEU A 14 52.60 35.39 5.48
C LEU A 14 51.25 35.68 4.82
N LEU A 15 51.21 35.84 3.51
CA LEU A 15 49.94 35.97 2.75
C LEU A 15 49.28 34.63 2.45
N GLY A 16 49.95 33.50 2.58
CA GLY A 16 49.41 32.17 2.43
C GLY A 16 48.68 31.60 3.65
N GLN A 17 48.75 32.27 4.80
CA GLN A 17 48.14 31.74 6.04
C GLN A 17 46.68 32.16 6.24
N ASN A 18 46.13 33.06 5.42
CA ASN A 18 44.70 33.43 5.49
C ASN A 18 43.81 32.68 4.48
N ALA A 19 44.31 31.63 3.83
CA ALA A 19 43.54 30.76 2.98
C ALA A 19 42.97 29.53 3.73
N CYS A 20 42.80 29.62 5.04
CA CYS A 20 41.85 28.77 5.74
C CYS A 20 40.44 29.34 5.50
N MET A 21 39.98 29.33 4.27
CA MET A 21 38.54 29.30 4.01
C MET A 21 38.01 28.06 4.73
N SER A 22 37.02 28.23 5.56
CA SER A 22 36.37 27.14 6.26
C SER A 22 36.08 26.00 5.30
N LEU A 23 36.61 24.83 5.62
CA LEU A 23 36.31 23.57 4.94
C LEU A 23 34.84 23.12 5.14
N ASP A 24 34.05 23.97 5.79
CA ASP A 24 32.61 23.83 5.94
C ASP A 24 31.88 24.30 4.67
N GLN A 25 32.17 23.65 3.53
CA GLN A 25 31.30 23.75 2.38
C GLN A 25 30.12 22.85 2.64
N ASP A 26 28.94 23.46 2.82
CA ASP A 26 27.69 22.72 2.78
C ASP A 26 27.61 21.99 1.42
N PRO A 27 27.38 20.68 1.38
CA PRO A 27 27.14 19.98 0.14
C PRO A 27 25.99 20.67 -0.61
N GLN A 28 26.18 20.99 -1.89
CA GLN A 28 25.17 21.71 -2.69
C GLN A 28 23.88 20.87 -2.88
N ASP A 29 23.98 19.58 -2.66
CA ASP A 29 22.91 18.58 -2.84
C ASP A 29 22.29 18.07 -1.52
N LYS A 30 22.77 18.58 -0.36
CA LYS A 30 22.29 18.15 0.97
C LYS A 30 22.11 19.34 1.89
N VAL A 31 20.91 19.46 2.45
CA VAL A 31 20.64 20.46 3.50
C VAL A 31 21.02 19.86 4.86
N ARG A 32 21.82 20.59 5.66
CA ARG A 32 22.10 20.17 7.04
C ARG A 32 20.81 20.23 7.86
N LEU A 33 20.54 19.21 8.67
CA LEU A 33 19.34 19.11 9.49
C LEU A 33 19.15 20.35 10.39
N GLU A 34 20.25 20.90 10.93
CA GLU A 34 20.27 22.11 11.76
C GLU A 34 19.80 23.38 11.04
N LYS A 35 19.84 23.37 9.71
CA LYS A 35 19.37 24.47 8.85
C LYS A 35 17.99 24.24 8.26
N SER A 36 17.41 23.05 8.47
CA SER A 36 16.06 22.68 8.05
C SER A 36 15.02 23.18 9.04
N PHE A 37 13.77 23.24 8.63
CA PHE A 37 12.62 23.59 9.48
C PHE A 37 12.63 25.01 10.03
N LYS A 38 13.02 25.98 9.22
CA LYS A 38 12.95 27.41 9.59
C LYS A 38 11.68 28.08 9.10
N THR A 39 11.15 27.63 7.99
CA THR A 39 9.94 28.17 7.37
C THR A 39 8.92 27.05 7.09
N PRO A 40 7.62 27.38 6.98
CA PRO A 40 6.60 26.41 6.59
C PRO A 40 6.87 25.76 5.20
N GLU A 41 7.49 26.50 4.28
CA GLU A 41 7.87 26.01 2.96
C GLU A 41 8.92 24.91 3.04
N GLU A 42 9.90 25.04 3.93
CA GLU A 42 10.90 23.99 4.14
C GLU A 42 10.29 22.71 4.71
N VAL A 43 9.31 22.85 5.61
CA VAL A 43 8.52 21.70 6.11
C VAL A 43 7.74 21.05 4.97
N ARG A 44 7.13 21.84 4.09
CA ARG A 44 6.41 21.36 2.90
C ARG A 44 7.36 20.61 1.95
N TYR A 45 8.55 21.12 1.70
CA TYR A 45 9.55 20.42 0.87
C TYR A 45 9.98 19.09 1.48
N TRP A 46 10.16 19.04 2.80
CA TRP A 46 10.45 17.78 3.48
C TRP A 46 9.30 16.78 3.36
N LEU A 47 8.06 17.23 3.57
CA LEU A 47 6.86 16.41 3.37
C LEU A 47 6.73 15.92 1.92
N ASN A 48 7.04 16.72 0.93
CA ASN A 48 7.03 16.29 -0.47
C ASN A 48 8.03 15.14 -0.70
N GLY A 49 9.22 15.21 -0.08
CA GLY A 49 10.17 14.09 -0.05
C GLY A 49 9.58 12.83 0.60
N ILE A 50 8.86 12.98 1.71
CA ILE A 50 8.17 11.86 2.37
C ILE A 50 7.08 11.26 1.46
N TYR A 51 6.29 12.09 0.77
CA TYR A 51 5.29 11.60 -0.20
C TYR A 51 5.92 10.90 -1.40
N THR A 52 7.13 11.32 -1.82
CA THR A 52 7.90 10.59 -2.84
C THR A 52 8.29 9.20 -2.33
N LEU A 53 8.81 9.10 -1.11
CA LEU A 53 9.14 7.81 -0.50
C LEU A 53 7.89 6.92 -0.33
N LEU A 54 6.74 7.49 0.07
CA LEU A 54 5.48 6.77 0.14
C LEU A 54 5.09 6.22 -1.24
N ARG A 55 5.12 7.05 -2.27
CA ARG A 55 4.79 6.63 -3.64
C ARG A 55 5.67 5.46 -4.09
N ASP A 56 6.98 5.51 -3.83
CA ASP A 56 7.91 4.45 -4.21
C ASP A 56 7.65 3.11 -3.50
N VAL A 57 6.96 3.15 -2.36
CA VAL A 57 6.56 1.94 -1.62
C VAL A 57 5.18 1.46 -2.03
N GLU A 58 4.22 2.38 -2.21
CA GLU A 58 2.82 2.04 -2.50
C GLU A 58 2.60 1.63 -3.97
N GLN A 59 3.57 1.85 -4.85
CA GLN A 59 3.59 1.27 -6.19
C GLN A 59 4.44 -0.01 -6.18
N GLY A 60 3.87 -1.16 -6.47
CA GLY A 60 4.61 -2.39 -6.62
C GLY A 60 4.46 -3.40 -5.48
N GLU A 61 5.53 -4.00 -5.05
CA GLU A 61 5.57 -5.18 -4.17
C GLU A 61 4.75 -5.01 -2.87
N ALA A 62 4.78 -3.83 -2.28
CA ALA A 62 4.01 -3.57 -1.06
C ALA A 62 2.48 -3.69 -1.27
N MET A 63 1.99 -3.50 -2.48
CA MET A 63 0.57 -3.65 -2.81
C MET A 63 0.24 -5.09 -3.17
N TYR A 64 0.97 -5.70 -4.12
CA TYR A 64 0.51 -6.95 -4.72
C TYR A 64 0.97 -8.24 -4.02
N VAL A 65 2.05 -8.22 -3.23
CA VAL A 65 2.57 -9.45 -2.62
C VAL A 65 1.56 -10.11 -1.68
N ALA A 66 0.84 -9.33 -0.89
CA ALA A 66 -0.21 -9.85 -0.03
C ALA A 66 -1.37 -10.49 -0.83
N ASP A 67 -1.69 -9.94 -1.99
CA ASP A 67 -2.73 -10.49 -2.87
C ASP A 67 -2.28 -11.78 -3.57
N ILE A 68 -0.99 -11.89 -3.96
CA ILE A 68 -0.43 -13.15 -4.48
C ILE A 68 -0.49 -14.27 -3.44
N GLN A 69 -0.31 -13.94 -2.17
CA GLN A 69 -0.42 -14.90 -1.08
C GLN A 69 -1.86 -15.31 -0.78
N ALA A 70 -2.85 -14.51 -1.17
CA ALA A 70 -4.25 -14.75 -0.90
C ALA A 70 -4.85 -15.89 -1.76
N ASP A 71 -6.18 -15.96 -1.79
CA ASP A 71 -6.94 -17.09 -2.30
C ASP A 71 -7.47 -16.91 -3.73
N PHE A 72 -7.36 -15.73 -4.33
CA PHE A 72 -8.07 -15.37 -5.56
C PHE A 72 -7.21 -15.28 -6.82
N LEU A 73 -5.89 -15.48 -6.73
CA LEU A 73 -4.98 -15.43 -7.87
C LEU A 73 -4.21 -16.73 -8.07
N ASN A 74 -3.95 -17.07 -9.32
CA ASN A 74 -2.99 -18.07 -9.74
C ASN A 74 -1.85 -17.40 -10.52
N VAL A 75 -0.63 -17.89 -10.38
CA VAL A 75 0.52 -17.49 -11.20
C VAL A 75 0.47 -18.25 -12.53
N SER A 76 0.67 -17.59 -13.65
CA SER A 76 0.62 -18.23 -14.96
C SER A 76 1.79 -19.19 -15.19
N LYS A 77 1.62 -20.11 -16.15
CA LYS A 77 2.66 -21.05 -16.53
C LYS A 77 3.91 -20.37 -17.08
N ALA A 78 3.73 -19.34 -17.88
CA ALA A 78 4.84 -18.59 -18.45
C ALA A 78 5.70 -17.93 -17.36
N GLU A 79 5.05 -17.37 -16.33
CA GLU A 79 5.71 -16.67 -15.27
C GLU A 79 6.50 -17.58 -14.32
N ASN A 80 6.06 -18.81 -14.12
CA ASN A 80 6.79 -19.77 -13.32
C ASN A 80 8.25 -19.97 -13.78
N GLN A 81 8.53 -19.73 -15.04
CA GLN A 81 9.89 -19.82 -15.60
C GLN A 81 10.66 -18.50 -15.54
N ARG A 82 9.96 -17.37 -15.45
CA ARG A 82 10.55 -16.02 -15.56
C ARG A 82 10.80 -15.36 -14.21
N MET A 83 9.86 -15.53 -13.27
CA MET A 83 9.88 -14.83 -11.98
C MET A 83 9.62 -15.77 -10.81
N PRO A 84 10.67 -16.42 -10.29
CA PRO A 84 10.56 -17.33 -9.13
C PRO A 84 9.88 -16.68 -7.91
N LEU A 85 9.99 -15.35 -7.78
CA LEU A 85 9.42 -14.58 -6.69
C LEU A 85 7.91 -14.79 -6.55
N TYR A 86 7.16 -14.65 -7.64
CA TYR A 86 5.69 -14.80 -7.60
C TYR A 86 5.27 -16.21 -7.23
N ARG A 87 5.96 -17.19 -7.80
CA ARG A 87 5.76 -18.60 -7.46
C ARG A 87 5.99 -18.87 -5.97
N ASP A 88 7.04 -18.29 -5.39
CA ASP A 88 7.41 -18.53 -4.01
C ASP A 88 6.41 -17.91 -3.04
N PHE A 89 5.96 -16.68 -3.29
CA PHE A 89 4.87 -16.07 -2.52
C PHE A 89 3.56 -16.81 -2.68
N HIS A 90 3.20 -17.15 -3.90
CA HIS A 90 1.98 -17.89 -4.21
C HIS A 90 1.99 -19.28 -3.58
N GLY A 91 3.11 -20.00 -3.66
CA GLY A 91 3.25 -21.36 -3.16
C GLY A 91 3.44 -21.46 -1.65
N TRP A 92 3.72 -20.37 -0.95
CA TRP A 92 4.03 -20.34 0.49
C TRP A 92 5.22 -21.24 0.89
N LYS A 93 5.93 -21.80 -0.08
CA LYS A 93 6.91 -22.88 0.16
C LYS A 93 8.26 -22.38 0.68
N ASN A 94 8.82 -21.36 0.08
CA ASN A 94 10.21 -20.97 0.30
C ASN A 94 10.38 -19.59 0.95
N PHE A 95 9.40 -19.14 1.73
CA PHE A 95 9.41 -17.84 2.36
C PHE A 95 10.65 -17.58 3.25
N SER A 96 11.27 -18.65 3.75
CA SER A 96 12.42 -18.55 4.65
C SER A 96 13.76 -18.88 3.99
N PHE A 97 13.79 -19.32 2.74
CA PHE A 97 15.01 -19.81 2.08
C PHE A 97 15.28 -19.20 0.71
N SER A 98 14.31 -18.55 0.08
CA SER A 98 14.59 -17.80 -1.11
C SER A 98 15.07 -16.41 -0.69
N ASN A 99 16.27 -16.06 -1.05
CA ASN A 99 16.83 -14.74 -0.79
C ASN A 99 15.93 -13.60 -1.34
N GLN A 100 15.16 -13.88 -2.38
CA GLN A 100 14.27 -12.88 -3.02
C GLN A 100 13.03 -12.56 -2.21
N THR A 101 12.29 -13.55 -1.69
CA THR A 101 11.09 -13.29 -0.87
C THR A 101 11.44 -12.61 0.45
N THR A 102 12.51 -13.01 1.09
CA THR A 102 13.03 -12.36 2.29
C THR A 102 13.47 -10.94 1.98
N GLU A 103 14.15 -10.72 0.85
CA GLU A 103 14.60 -9.40 0.43
C GLU A 103 13.41 -8.45 0.20
N VAL A 104 12.33 -8.89 -0.43
CA VAL A 104 11.13 -8.07 -0.63
C VAL A 104 10.51 -7.63 0.68
N THR A 105 10.24 -8.56 1.59
CA THR A 105 9.65 -8.21 2.90
C THR A 105 10.57 -7.34 3.74
N GLU A 106 11.88 -7.59 3.74
CA GLU A 106 12.86 -6.74 4.40
C GLU A 106 12.93 -5.33 3.79
N ASN A 107 12.87 -5.21 2.47
CA ASN A 107 12.92 -3.92 1.79
C ASN A 107 11.67 -3.08 2.11
N ILE A 108 10.49 -3.70 2.14
CA ILE A 108 9.25 -3.02 2.54
C ILE A 108 9.36 -2.53 3.99
N TRP A 109 9.80 -3.39 4.92
CA TRP A 109 10.06 -3.03 6.31
C TRP A 109 10.97 -1.81 6.41
N LYS A 110 12.15 -1.88 5.78
CA LYS A 110 13.14 -0.78 5.80
C LYS A 110 12.58 0.52 5.22
N LYS A 111 11.91 0.45 4.09
CA LYS A 111 11.30 1.63 3.45
C LYS A 111 10.25 2.27 4.35
N LYS A 112 9.35 1.48 4.95
CA LYS A 112 8.33 2.00 5.87
C LYS A 112 8.94 2.65 7.12
N PHE A 113 9.94 2.01 7.74
CA PHE A 113 10.66 2.61 8.87
C PHE A 113 11.47 3.84 8.48
N ASN A 114 12.04 3.89 7.27
CA ASN A 114 12.69 5.10 6.76
C ASN A 114 11.71 6.28 6.67
N ILE A 115 10.49 6.05 6.22
CA ILE A 115 9.43 7.07 6.20
C ILE A 115 9.08 7.53 7.62
N ILE A 116 8.93 6.60 8.56
CA ILE A 116 8.68 6.90 9.99
C ILE A 116 9.79 7.76 10.57
N VAL A 117 11.05 7.42 10.32
CA VAL A 117 12.22 8.20 10.79
C VAL A 117 12.19 9.61 10.22
N ASN A 118 11.92 9.77 8.92
CA ASN A 118 11.82 11.08 8.29
C ASN A 118 10.65 11.91 8.85
N ALA A 119 9.52 11.27 9.16
CA ALA A 119 8.40 11.94 9.84
C ALA A 119 8.78 12.40 11.26
N ASN A 120 9.49 11.57 12.01
CA ASN A 120 9.95 11.92 13.37
C ASN A 120 10.93 13.09 13.36
N VAL A 121 11.92 13.07 12.45
CA VAL A 121 12.87 14.18 12.26
C VAL A 121 12.11 15.49 11.98
N ALA A 122 11.12 15.45 11.10
CA ALA A 122 10.32 16.63 10.79
C ALA A 122 9.43 17.07 11.97
N LEU A 123 8.84 16.14 12.72
CA LEU A 123 8.04 16.44 13.90
C LEU A 123 8.88 17.15 14.98
N GLU A 124 10.12 16.71 15.23
CA GLU A 124 11.04 17.36 16.14
C GLU A 124 11.45 18.75 15.64
N GLY A 125 11.75 18.89 14.35
CA GLY A 125 12.08 20.19 13.74
C GLY A 125 10.93 21.19 13.86
N VAL A 126 9.72 20.76 13.49
CA VAL A 126 8.49 21.58 13.57
C VAL A 126 8.17 21.97 15.01
N ALA A 127 8.45 21.12 16.01
CA ALA A 127 8.22 21.45 17.42
C ALA A 127 9.05 22.64 17.92
N GLN A 128 10.20 22.90 17.28
CA GLN A 128 11.10 24.02 17.62
C GLN A 128 10.77 25.33 16.90
N MET A 129 9.85 25.31 15.93
CA MET A 129 9.48 26.49 15.14
C MET A 129 8.63 27.45 15.96
N SER A 130 8.82 28.76 15.77
CA SER A 130 7.97 29.78 16.37
C SER A 130 6.59 29.91 15.68
N GLN A 131 6.47 29.47 14.44
CA GLN A 131 5.30 29.62 13.57
C GLN A 131 4.30 28.45 13.69
N GLN A 132 3.93 28.04 14.90
CA GLN A 132 3.16 26.83 15.16
C GLN A 132 1.82 26.74 14.42
N GLU A 133 1.08 27.84 14.28
CA GLU A 133 -0.19 27.84 13.53
C GLU A 133 0.02 27.67 12.02
N ALA A 134 1.09 28.22 11.45
CA ALA A 134 1.39 28.09 10.03
C ALA A 134 1.80 26.67 9.65
N VAL A 135 2.39 25.90 10.56
CA VAL A 135 2.82 24.51 10.33
C VAL A 135 1.85 23.47 10.89
N LYS A 136 0.73 23.88 11.44
CA LYS A 136 -0.24 23.01 12.11
C LYS A 136 -0.73 21.88 11.22
N ALA A 137 -1.19 22.18 10.01
CA ALA A 137 -1.64 21.17 9.05
C ALA A 137 -0.49 20.26 8.59
N LEU A 138 0.70 20.81 8.36
CA LEU A 138 1.89 20.04 7.99
C LEU A 138 2.27 19.02 9.07
N LYS A 139 2.17 19.43 10.34
CA LYS A 139 2.36 18.55 11.49
C LYS A 139 1.32 17.43 11.52
N GLY A 140 0.06 17.73 11.18
CA GLY A 140 -1.00 16.74 11.04
C GLY A 140 -0.72 15.72 9.95
N GLU A 141 -0.20 16.16 8.80
CA GLU A 141 0.23 15.26 7.72
C GLU A 141 1.37 14.32 8.17
N LEU A 142 2.34 14.80 8.96
CA LEU A 142 3.44 14.00 9.51
C LEU A 142 2.94 12.89 10.45
N TYR A 143 2.05 13.23 11.39
CA TYR A 143 1.45 12.23 12.28
C TYR A 143 0.67 11.19 11.49
N LEU A 144 -0.13 11.62 10.50
CA LEU A 144 -0.91 10.70 9.69
C LEU A 144 -0.02 9.80 8.82
N THR A 145 1.08 10.32 8.29
CA THR A 145 2.09 9.53 7.56
C THR A 145 2.67 8.43 8.45
N ARG A 146 3.02 8.76 9.69
CA ARG A 146 3.56 7.80 10.65
C ARG A 146 2.52 6.72 11.00
N ALA A 147 1.29 7.13 11.30
CA ALA A 147 0.18 6.21 11.55
C ALA A 147 -0.10 5.29 10.35
N TYR A 148 -0.06 5.81 9.14
CA TYR A 148 -0.25 5.04 7.91
C TYR A 148 0.84 3.96 7.75
N CYS A 149 2.10 4.31 7.94
CA CYS A 149 3.20 3.36 7.87
C CYS A 149 3.11 2.28 8.96
N TYR A 150 2.76 2.65 10.20
CA TYR A 150 2.54 1.68 11.27
C TYR A 150 1.32 0.79 11.03
N THR A 151 0.26 1.31 10.41
CA THR A 151 -0.90 0.50 10.02
C THR A 151 -0.50 -0.57 9.00
N TYR A 152 0.30 -0.21 8.00
CA TYR A 152 0.85 -1.18 7.06
C TYR A 152 1.70 -2.24 7.77
N LEU A 153 2.65 -1.81 8.59
CA LEU A 153 3.58 -2.70 9.30
C LEU A 153 2.84 -3.67 10.24
N VAL A 154 1.89 -3.19 11.02
CA VAL A 154 1.16 -4.05 11.99
C VAL A 154 0.31 -5.09 11.27
N THR A 155 -0.29 -4.75 10.11
CA THR A 155 -1.11 -5.70 9.36
C THR A 155 -0.28 -6.80 8.68
N HIS A 156 0.97 -6.54 8.33
CA HIS A 156 1.83 -7.51 7.65
C HIS A 156 2.72 -8.29 8.62
N TYR A 157 3.32 -7.63 9.61
CA TYR A 157 4.36 -8.20 10.47
C TYR A 157 3.85 -8.59 11.87
N CYS A 158 2.56 -8.41 12.14
CA CYS A 158 1.96 -8.85 13.39
C CYS A 158 0.75 -9.77 13.13
N LYS A 159 0.34 -10.51 14.15
CA LYS A 159 -0.91 -11.27 14.11
C LYS A 159 -2.11 -10.33 13.93
N ALA A 160 -3.24 -10.89 13.49
CA ALA A 160 -4.50 -10.18 13.60
C ALA A 160 -4.80 -9.83 15.06
N TYR A 161 -5.36 -8.65 15.29
CA TYR A 161 -5.70 -8.22 16.64
C TYR A 161 -6.77 -9.13 17.25
N GLN A 162 -6.48 -9.59 18.47
CA GLN A 162 -7.41 -10.33 19.31
C GLN A 162 -7.37 -9.72 20.71
N ALA A 163 -8.49 -9.16 21.18
CA ALA A 163 -8.55 -8.44 22.46
C ALA A 163 -8.04 -9.27 23.66
N ALA A 164 -8.26 -10.58 23.62
CA ALA A 164 -7.82 -11.49 24.67
C ALA A 164 -6.30 -11.67 24.77
N THR A 165 -5.56 -11.47 23.68
CA THR A 165 -4.11 -11.76 23.63
C THR A 165 -3.25 -10.56 23.21
N ALA A 166 -3.84 -9.47 22.70
CA ALA A 166 -3.14 -8.33 22.16
C ALA A 166 -2.16 -7.66 23.14
N SER A 167 -2.40 -7.75 24.45
CA SER A 167 -1.48 -7.25 25.49
C SER A 167 -0.19 -8.05 25.61
N THR A 168 -0.17 -9.29 25.12
CA THR A 168 0.97 -10.22 25.17
C THR A 168 1.49 -10.63 23.80
N ASP A 169 0.68 -10.50 22.74
CA ASP A 169 1.14 -10.73 21.37
C ASP A 169 2.19 -9.70 20.97
N LEU A 170 3.15 -10.13 20.16
CA LEU A 170 4.22 -9.26 19.67
C LEU A 170 3.66 -8.19 18.74
N GLY A 171 3.98 -6.96 19.06
CA GLY A 171 3.75 -5.78 18.23
C GLY A 171 5.03 -5.31 17.56
N LEU A 172 5.10 -4.03 17.24
CA LEU A 172 6.21 -3.38 16.55
C LEU A 172 7.09 -2.59 17.54
N PRO A 173 8.35 -2.33 17.23
CA PRO A 173 9.13 -1.31 17.94
C PRO A 173 8.52 0.07 17.62
N ILE A 174 8.23 0.86 18.64
CA ILE A 174 7.58 2.18 18.52
C ILE A 174 8.63 3.26 18.51
N PHE A 175 8.90 3.83 17.34
CA PHE A 175 9.74 5.03 17.17
C PHE A 175 8.84 6.26 17.20
N ASP A 176 8.65 6.84 18.36
CA ASP A 176 7.85 8.04 18.57
C ASP A 176 8.65 9.34 18.38
N HIS A 177 9.98 9.24 18.32
CA HIS A 177 10.93 10.31 18.07
C HIS A 177 12.13 9.79 17.25
N PHE A 178 13.03 10.71 16.83
CA PHE A 178 14.26 10.32 16.15
C PHE A 178 15.25 9.67 17.12
N VAL A 179 15.69 8.47 16.82
CA VAL A 179 16.64 7.71 17.65
C VAL A 179 17.89 7.41 16.84
N SER A 180 19.04 7.87 17.30
CA SER A 180 20.32 7.71 16.60
C SER A 180 21.20 6.55 17.09
N LYS A 181 20.91 5.97 18.27
CA LYS A 181 21.83 5.00 18.90
C LYS A 181 21.18 3.67 19.27
N THR A 182 20.08 3.71 19.99
CA THR A 182 19.47 2.51 20.56
C THR A 182 17.99 2.48 20.20
N ALA A 183 17.58 1.52 19.39
CA ALA A 183 16.17 1.35 19.03
C ALA A 183 15.29 1.09 20.26
N PRO A 184 14.00 1.48 20.23
CA PRO A 184 13.07 1.17 21.29
C PRO A 184 12.89 -0.34 21.43
N LEU A 185 12.38 -0.78 22.58
CA LEU A 185 11.96 -2.17 22.75
C LEU A 185 10.75 -2.46 21.85
N GLN A 186 10.61 -3.71 21.47
CA GLN A 186 9.40 -4.17 20.78
C GLN A 186 8.21 -4.04 21.72
N SER A 187 7.14 -3.44 21.25
CA SER A 187 5.91 -3.25 22.03
C SER A 187 5.01 -4.48 21.98
N SER A 188 3.93 -4.47 22.76
CA SER A 188 2.82 -5.40 22.52
C SER A 188 1.98 -4.96 21.32
N LEU A 189 1.17 -5.88 20.81
CA LEU A 189 0.23 -5.59 19.73
C LEU A 189 -0.77 -4.50 20.14
N GLU A 190 -1.28 -4.57 21.37
CA GLU A 190 -2.18 -3.53 21.93
C GLU A 190 -1.50 -2.15 21.94
N GLN A 191 -0.26 -2.07 22.44
CA GLN A 191 0.48 -0.79 22.46
C GLN A 191 0.71 -0.24 21.06
N THR A 192 0.98 -1.10 20.07
CA THR A 192 1.12 -0.68 18.66
C THR A 192 -0.18 -0.06 18.15
N TYR A 193 -1.34 -0.70 18.37
CA TYR A 193 -2.64 -0.15 17.96
C TYR A 193 -2.99 1.15 18.69
N GLN A 194 -2.69 1.25 19.97
CA GLN A 194 -2.88 2.48 20.76
C GLN A 194 -2.03 3.63 20.20
N PHE A 195 -0.78 3.37 19.84
CA PHE A 195 0.11 4.36 19.24
C PHE A 195 -0.42 4.86 17.88
N ILE A 196 -0.85 3.95 17.01
CA ILE A 196 -1.46 4.30 15.71
C ILE A 196 -2.70 5.20 15.92
N LEU A 197 -3.59 4.81 16.84
CA LEU A 197 -4.81 5.58 17.12
C LEU A 197 -4.51 6.94 17.75
N ALA A 198 -3.47 7.05 18.57
CA ALA A 198 -3.02 8.33 19.14
C ALA A 198 -2.50 9.28 18.06
N ASP A 199 -1.70 8.79 17.13
CA ASP A 199 -1.21 9.58 15.98
C ASP A 199 -2.37 10.03 15.08
N ILE A 200 -3.34 9.16 14.81
CA ILE A 200 -4.54 9.52 14.04
C ILE A 200 -5.35 10.60 14.76
N ALA A 201 -5.54 10.48 16.06
CA ALA A 201 -6.28 11.48 16.85
C ALA A 201 -5.59 12.86 16.84
N GLU A 202 -4.27 12.88 16.95
CA GLU A 202 -3.52 14.14 16.82
C GLU A 202 -3.58 14.69 15.40
N ALA A 203 -3.51 13.82 14.37
CA ALA A 203 -3.69 14.23 12.98
C ALA A 203 -5.09 14.82 12.72
N GLU A 204 -6.16 14.19 13.19
CA GLU A 204 -7.54 14.70 13.06
C GLU A 204 -7.67 16.11 13.65
N LYS A 205 -7.12 16.33 14.84
CA LYS A 205 -7.12 17.64 15.50
C LYS A 205 -6.36 18.71 14.71
N LEU A 206 -5.19 18.35 14.18
CA LEU A 206 -4.32 19.28 13.47
C LEU A 206 -4.82 19.56 12.04
N LEU A 207 -5.45 18.58 11.39
CA LEU A 207 -6.01 18.68 10.04
C LEU A 207 -7.47 19.17 10.01
N ALA A 208 -8.08 19.51 11.14
CA ALA A 208 -9.49 19.84 11.24
C ALA A 208 -9.96 20.94 10.25
N ALA A 209 -9.07 21.88 9.92
CA ALA A 209 -9.35 22.94 8.93
C ALA A 209 -8.94 22.57 7.49
N THR A 210 -8.32 21.42 7.27
CA THR A 210 -7.84 20.97 5.95
C THR A 210 -8.92 20.12 5.30
N GLN A 211 -9.86 20.76 4.64
CA GLN A 211 -10.96 20.07 3.97
C GLN A 211 -10.45 19.12 2.89
N GLY A 212 -11.12 17.97 2.78
CA GLY A 212 -10.88 17.01 1.73
C GLY A 212 -11.35 17.51 0.36
N LYS A 213 -10.70 17.00 -0.65
CA LYS A 213 -11.11 17.14 -2.06
C LYS A 213 -10.81 15.84 -2.79
N ALA A 214 -11.62 15.51 -3.77
CA ALA A 214 -11.39 14.31 -4.58
C ALA A 214 -9.99 14.32 -5.21
N GLY A 215 -9.27 13.23 -5.05
CA GLY A 215 -7.93 13.06 -5.58
C GLY A 215 -6.85 13.92 -4.91
N ALA A 216 -7.04 14.30 -3.64
CA ALA A 216 -5.99 14.99 -2.89
C ALA A 216 -4.69 14.20 -2.91
N THR A 217 -3.58 14.88 -3.21
CA THR A 217 -2.23 14.27 -3.28
C THR A 217 -1.46 14.39 -1.97
N THR A 218 -2.07 15.02 -0.97
CA THR A 218 -1.58 15.15 0.40
C THR A 218 -2.68 14.73 1.37
N PHE A 219 -2.33 14.43 2.59
CA PHE A 219 -3.30 14.03 3.60
C PHE A 219 -4.17 15.21 4.05
N THR A 220 -5.46 14.92 4.18
CA THR A 220 -6.51 15.84 4.65
C THR A 220 -7.21 15.24 5.86
N ILE A 221 -8.15 15.98 6.45
CA ILE A 221 -9.00 15.46 7.53
C ILE A 221 -9.72 14.16 7.12
N ASP A 222 -10.15 14.06 5.86
CA ASP A 222 -10.88 12.88 5.39
C ASP A 222 -9.95 11.65 5.23
N ALA A 223 -8.67 11.86 4.91
CA ALA A 223 -7.67 10.80 4.95
C ALA A 223 -7.45 10.26 6.38
N ALA A 224 -7.43 11.15 7.37
CA ALA A 224 -7.32 10.74 8.78
C ALA A 224 -8.53 9.93 9.24
N LYS A 225 -9.75 10.36 8.87
CA LYS A 225 -10.98 9.63 9.14
C LYS A 225 -11.02 8.26 8.43
N ALA A 226 -10.56 8.18 7.19
CA ALA A 226 -10.48 6.93 6.44
C ALA A 226 -9.51 5.93 7.10
N LEU A 227 -8.32 6.38 7.49
CA LEU A 227 -7.36 5.54 8.20
C LEU A 227 -7.90 5.10 9.57
N LYS A 228 -8.57 5.99 10.29
CA LYS A 228 -9.24 5.68 11.57
C LYS A 228 -10.29 4.57 11.41
N ALA A 229 -11.16 4.69 10.42
CA ALA A 229 -12.18 3.67 10.15
C ALA A 229 -11.52 2.31 9.84
N ARG A 230 -10.48 2.30 9.00
CA ARG A 230 -9.73 1.08 8.63
C ARG A 230 -9.07 0.41 9.84
N ILE A 231 -8.33 1.15 10.66
CA ILE A 231 -7.62 0.56 11.80
C ILE A 231 -8.56 0.11 12.91
N LEU A 232 -9.67 0.81 13.13
CA LEU A 232 -10.70 0.39 14.06
C LEU A 232 -11.42 -0.89 13.60
N LEU A 233 -11.68 -1.04 12.29
CA LEU A 233 -12.17 -2.28 11.71
C LEU A 233 -11.20 -3.44 11.98
N TYR A 234 -9.89 -3.23 11.74
CA TYR A 234 -8.86 -4.25 11.99
C TYR A 234 -8.70 -4.59 13.47
N LYS A 235 -8.96 -3.65 14.34
CA LYS A 235 -8.99 -3.87 15.80
C LYS A 235 -10.25 -4.59 16.28
N GLY A 236 -11.31 -4.67 15.47
CA GLY A 236 -12.60 -5.22 15.87
C GLY A 236 -13.44 -4.29 16.75
N GLU A 237 -13.12 -3.00 16.77
CA GLU A 237 -13.86 -1.96 17.48
C GLU A 237 -15.09 -1.53 16.66
N TRP A 238 -16.05 -2.44 16.52
CA TRP A 238 -17.16 -2.32 15.57
C TRP A 238 -17.95 -1.02 15.70
N ALA A 239 -18.30 -0.62 16.92
CA ALA A 239 -19.07 0.60 17.13
C ALA A 239 -18.31 1.86 16.71
N LEU A 240 -17.00 1.91 16.98
CA LEU A 240 -16.15 3.04 16.60
C LEU A 240 -15.84 3.02 15.11
N ALA A 241 -15.60 1.85 14.52
CA ALA A 241 -15.38 1.69 13.08
C ALA A 241 -16.63 2.12 12.29
N TYR A 242 -17.81 1.67 12.74
CA TYR A 242 -19.10 2.09 12.16
C TYR A 242 -19.29 3.60 12.23
N ALA A 243 -19.09 4.20 13.40
CA ALA A 243 -19.25 5.64 13.58
C ALA A 243 -18.29 6.45 12.67
N ALA A 244 -17.02 6.05 12.60
CA ALA A 244 -16.02 6.73 11.76
C ALA A 244 -16.32 6.60 10.26
N ALA A 245 -16.66 5.39 9.81
CA ALA A 245 -16.98 5.14 8.40
C ALA A 245 -18.28 5.83 7.98
N ARG A 246 -19.31 5.77 8.84
CA ARG A 246 -20.59 6.47 8.62
C ARG A 246 -20.39 7.97 8.52
N ASP A 247 -19.64 8.58 9.45
CA ASP A 247 -19.34 10.02 9.41
C ASP A 247 -18.70 10.41 8.08
N LEU A 248 -17.71 9.65 7.64
CA LEU A 248 -17.04 9.90 6.36
C LEU A 248 -18.03 9.78 5.19
N VAL A 249 -18.78 8.69 5.08
CA VAL A 249 -19.74 8.46 3.99
C VAL A 249 -20.84 9.51 3.96
N GLU A 250 -21.48 9.81 5.10
CA GLU A 250 -22.64 10.70 5.15
C GLU A 250 -22.26 12.17 4.93
N ASN A 251 -21.11 12.59 5.45
CA ASN A 251 -20.71 14.00 5.42
C ASN A 251 -19.88 14.38 4.19
N THR A 252 -19.39 13.41 3.41
CA THR A 252 -18.56 13.71 2.23
C THR A 252 -19.12 13.20 0.91
N ARG A 253 -20.40 12.82 0.84
CA ARG A 253 -21.04 12.34 -0.40
C ARG A 253 -20.87 13.25 -1.60
N ALA A 254 -20.95 14.54 -1.40
CA ALA A 254 -20.79 15.52 -2.48
C ALA A 254 -19.33 15.65 -2.92
N THR A 255 -18.39 15.41 -2.00
CA THR A 255 -16.96 15.49 -2.27
C THR A 255 -16.45 14.22 -2.97
N TYR A 256 -16.94 13.05 -2.55
CA TYR A 256 -16.54 11.74 -3.08
C TYR A 256 -17.79 10.95 -3.51
N PRO A 257 -18.47 11.36 -4.59
CA PRO A 257 -19.62 10.60 -5.08
C PRO A 257 -19.16 9.24 -5.60
N LEU A 258 -19.95 8.19 -5.31
CA LEU A 258 -19.77 6.93 -6.00
C LEU A 258 -19.99 7.13 -7.51
N VAL A 259 -19.19 6.47 -8.33
CA VAL A 259 -19.39 6.47 -9.78
C VAL A 259 -20.75 5.85 -10.14
N THR A 260 -21.36 6.29 -11.21
CA THR A 260 -22.72 5.90 -11.61
C THR A 260 -22.79 5.24 -12.98
N SER A 261 -21.62 4.98 -13.59
CA SER A 261 -21.53 4.27 -14.87
C SER A 261 -20.28 3.39 -14.93
N GLU A 262 -20.33 2.38 -15.80
CA GLU A 262 -19.17 1.53 -16.09
C GLU A 262 -18.00 2.33 -16.66
N ASN A 263 -18.28 3.31 -17.53
CA ASN A 263 -17.26 4.19 -18.11
C ASN A 263 -16.55 5.04 -17.04
N ASP A 264 -17.29 5.59 -16.07
CA ASP A 264 -16.67 6.35 -14.99
C ASP A 264 -15.81 5.46 -14.09
N LEU A 265 -16.27 4.21 -13.83
CA LEU A 265 -15.49 3.24 -13.10
C LEU A 265 -14.20 2.88 -13.84
N GLN A 266 -14.28 2.67 -15.15
CA GLN A 266 -13.11 2.42 -15.99
C GLN A 266 -12.15 3.62 -15.99
N ALA A 267 -12.64 4.84 -16.17
CA ALA A 267 -11.83 6.05 -16.16
C ALA A 267 -11.12 6.28 -14.82
N MET A 268 -11.73 5.85 -13.70
CA MET A 268 -11.09 5.94 -12.39
C MET A 268 -9.79 5.12 -12.31
N TRP A 269 -9.71 4.01 -13.03
CA TRP A 269 -8.53 3.14 -13.04
C TRP A 269 -7.62 3.38 -14.25
N ALA A 270 -8.18 3.71 -15.42
CA ALA A 270 -7.41 3.96 -16.63
C ALA A 270 -6.78 5.36 -16.68
N ASP A 271 -7.52 6.38 -16.22
CA ASP A 271 -7.15 7.78 -16.36
C ASP A 271 -6.90 8.47 -15.02
N ASP A 272 -6.95 7.71 -13.92
CA ASP A 272 -6.84 8.21 -12.54
C ASP A 272 -7.83 9.35 -12.22
N THR A 273 -9.06 9.28 -12.76
CA THR A 273 -10.14 10.20 -12.37
C THR A 273 -10.48 10.04 -10.90
N THR A 274 -10.98 11.09 -10.26
CA THR A 274 -10.88 11.22 -8.81
C THR A 274 -12.19 11.09 -8.04
N ALA A 275 -13.32 10.75 -8.70
CA ALA A 275 -14.66 10.82 -8.09
C ALA A 275 -14.74 10.16 -6.70
N GLU A 276 -14.28 8.92 -6.57
CA GLU A 276 -14.31 8.16 -5.31
C GLU A 276 -13.03 8.27 -4.47
N THR A 277 -12.02 8.98 -4.97
CA THR A 277 -10.68 8.95 -4.41
C THR A 277 -10.50 10.03 -3.35
N ILE A 278 -10.33 9.62 -2.10
CA ILE A 278 -10.06 10.52 -0.97
C ILE A 278 -8.62 11.01 -1.01
N THR A 279 -7.68 10.09 -1.22
CA THR A 279 -6.25 10.41 -1.34
C THR A 279 -5.59 9.48 -2.34
N GLN A 280 -4.84 10.07 -3.26
CA GLN A 280 -3.95 9.36 -4.17
C GLN A 280 -2.58 10.05 -4.18
N LEU A 281 -1.52 9.29 -4.39
CA LEU A 281 -0.20 9.87 -4.50
C LEU A 281 -0.01 10.49 -5.89
N PHE A 282 0.87 11.48 -5.97
CA PHE A 282 1.13 12.17 -7.21
C PHE A 282 1.91 11.31 -8.21
N ALA A 283 1.75 11.59 -9.49
CA ALA A 283 2.66 11.17 -10.54
C ALA A 283 3.13 12.42 -11.29
N LEU A 284 4.42 12.59 -11.43
CA LEU A 284 5.01 13.72 -12.14
C LEU A 284 5.22 13.36 -13.60
N VAL A 285 4.79 14.26 -14.47
CA VAL A 285 5.14 14.28 -15.88
C VAL A 285 5.79 15.64 -16.13
N GLU A 286 7.12 15.69 -16.15
CA GLU A 286 7.85 16.90 -16.55
C GLU A 286 8.42 16.73 -17.94
N GLY A 287 7.78 17.35 -18.93
CA GLY A 287 8.20 17.30 -20.32
C GLY A 287 8.21 15.87 -20.85
N ASN A 288 9.37 15.38 -21.28
CA ASN A 288 9.56 14.00 -21.72
C ASN A 288 10.05 13.07 -20.59
N ASN A 289 10.20 13.59 -19.37
CA ASN A 289 10.59 12.80 -18.21
C ASN A 289 9.36 12.49 -17.36
N ILE A 290 8.82 11.30 -17.54
CA ILE A 290 7.99 10.70 -16.51
C ILE A 290 8.95 10.21 -15.45
N GLU A 291 8.80 10.70 -14.23
CA GLU A 291 9.59 10.22 -13.12
C GLU A 291 9.32 8.73 -12.96
N ARG A 292 10.30 7.92 -13.33
CA ARG A 292 10.20 6.47 -13.24
C ARG A 292 10.03 6.12 -11.77
N PRO A 293 8.95 5.45 -11.36
CA PRO A 293 8.95 4.79 -10.07
C PRO A 293 10.15 3.83 -10.07
N ASN A 294 11.06 4.00 -9.13
CA ASN A 294 12.29 3.23 -9.07
C ASN A 294 11.99 1.73 -9.09
N GLY A 295 12.14 1.13 -10.26
CA GLY A 295 12.41 -0.31 -10.45
C GLY A 295 11.33 -1.29 -10.02
N THR A 296 10.17 -0.84 -9.59
CA THR A 296 9.07 -1.73 -9.26
C THR A 296 8.01 -1.60 -10.33
N ASN A 297 7.99 -2.57 -11.18
CA ASN A 297 6.91 -2.76 -12.12
C ASN A 297 5.61 -2.84 -11.33
N ASN A 298 4.64 -2.04 -11.71
CA ASN A 298 3.29 -2.26 -11.27
C ASN A 298 2.83 -3.57 -11.90
N LEU A 299 2.93 -4.66 -11.15
CA LEU A 299 2.75 -6.01 -11.63
C LEU A 299 1.48 -6.20 -12.44
N TYR A 300 0.40 -5.58 -12.00
CA TYR A 300 -0.88 -5.72 -12.67
C TYR A 300 -0.94 -4.92 -13.98
N ALA A 301 -0.20 -3.81 -14.09
CA ALA A 301 -0.24 -2.96 -15.26
C ALA A 301 0.83 -3.31 -16.31
N ASP A 302 2.08 -3.52 -15.88
CA ASP A 302 3.21 -3.71 -16.79
C ASP A 302 3.14 -5.02 -17.57
N GLU A 303 2.60 -6.04 -16.96
CA GLU A 303 2.62 -7.38 -17.52
C GLU A 303 1.39 -7.66 -18.41
N PHE A 304 0.31 -6.89 -18.24
CA PHE A 304 -0.93 -7.16 -18.93
C PHE A 304 -1.05 -6.53 -20.32
N GLU A 305 -0.30 -5.46 -20.61
CA GLU A 305 -0.37 -4.81 -21.92
C GLU A 305 0.86 -5.01 -22.80
N ASN A 306 2.02 -5.34 -22.23
CA ASN A 306 3.27 -5.26 -22.97
C ASN A 306 3.73 -6.52 -23.64
N LYS A 307 3.17 -7.63 -23.32
CA LYS A 307 3.52 -8.90 -23.95
C LYS A 307 2.51 -9.26 -25.02
N LEU A 308 2.22 -8.30 -25.87
CA LEU A 308 1.80 -8.64 -27.19
C LEU A 308 2.96 -9.43 -27.80
N ASP A 309 2.77 -10.72 -27.99
CA ASP A 309 3.69 -11.55 -28.77
C ASP A 309 4.04 -10.78 -30.04
N VAL A 310 5.31 -10.49 -30.27
CA VAL A 310 5.79 -9.74 -31.43
C VAL A 310 5.26 -10.37 -32.74
N PHE A 311 4.94 -11.67 -32.69
CA PHE A 311 4.36 -12.43 -33.80
C PHE A 311 2.83 -12.50 -33.76
N ARG A 312 2.19 -12.13 -32.62
CA ARG A 312 0.75 -12.18 -32.40
C ARG A 312 0.28 -10.98 -31.56
N PRO A 313 0.20 -9.78 -32.18
CA PRO A 313 -0.02 -8.53 -31.45
C PRO A 313 -1.38 -8.40 -30.70
N TYR A 314 -2.15 -9.48 -30.61
CA TYR A 314 -3.48 -9.50 -29.99
C TYR A 314 -3.60 -10.47 -28.83
N ILE A 315 -2.50 -11.05 -28.33
CA ILE A 315 -2.52 -12.04 -27.26
C ILE A 315 -1.83 -11.50 -26.02
N LEU A 316 -2.55 -11.45 -24.90
CA LEU A 316 -2.03 -11.05 -23.60
C LEU A 316 -1.33 -12.21 -22.90
N ASP A 317 -0.20 -11.97 -22.25
CA ASP A 317 0.57 -12.94 -21.47
C ASP A 317 0.67 -12.49 -20.01
N PRO A 318 -0.40 -12.65 -19.21
CA PRO A 318 -0.44 -12.18 -17.83
C PRO A 318 0.39 -13.06 -16.91
N ASN A 319 1.03 -12.47 -15.91
CA ASN A 319 1.73 -13.20 -14.85
C ASN A 319 0.79 -13.82 -13.84
N LEU A 320 -0.32 -13.13 -13.57
CA LEU A 320 -1.31 -13.51 -12.58
C LEU A 320 -2.70 -13.60 -13.23
N ILE A 321 -3.40 -14.66 -12.89
CA ILE A 321 -4.72 -14.97 -13.43
C ILE A 321 -5.68 -15.19 -12.27
N PRO A 322 -6.87 -14.55 -12.25
CA PRO A 322 -7.88 -14.82 -11.25
C PRO A 322 -8.28 -16.30 -11.20
N THR A 323 -8.57 -16.83 -10.02
CA THR A 323 -9.16 -18.17 -9.89
C THR A 323 -10.58 -18.20 -10.42
N GLN A 324 -11.10 -19.38 -10.82
CA GLN A 324 -12.48 -19.50 -11.27
C GLN A 324 -13.47 -19.09 -10.17
N ASP A 325 -13.22 -19.53 -8.93
CA ASP A 325 -14.06 -19.19 -7.78
C ASP A 325 -14.16 -17.67 -7.56
N PHE A 326 -13.07 -16.93 -7.85
CA PHE A 326 -13.10 -15.47 -7.79
C PHE A 326 -13.88 -14.85 -8.95
N VAL A 327 -13.72 -15.36 -10.18
CA VAL A 327 -14.49 -14.90 -11.35
C VAL A 327 -15.98 -15.12 -11.13
N ASP A 328 -16.36 -16.24 -10.51
CA ASP A 328 -17.75 -16.60 -10.24
C ASP A 328 -18.41 -15.71 -9.15
N LEU A 329 -17.64 -14.94 -8.41
CA LEU A 329 -18.18 -13.93 -7.51
C LEU A 329 -18.88 -12.77 -8.25
N PHE A 330 -18.55 -12.54 -9.52
CA PHE A 330 -19.09 -11.42 -10.27
C PHE A 330 -20.32 -11.85 -11.08
N ASP A 331 -21.43 -11.19 -10.80
CA ASP A 331 -22.64 -11.29 -11.64
C ASP A 331 -22.35 -10.74 -13.06
N ALA A 332 -23.12 -11.19 -14.04
CA ALA A 332 -23.00 -10.71 -15.41
C ALA A 332 -23.32 -9.20 -15.55
N ALA A 333 -24.13 -8.64 -14.64
CA ALA A 333 -24.46 -7.22 -14.62
C ALA A 333 -23.43 -6.37 -13.85
N ASP A 334 -22.46 -6.99 -13.16
CA ASP A 334 -21.45 -6.28 -12.38
C ASP A 334 -20.40 -5.63 -13.30
N TRP A 335 -20.36 -4.31 -13.34
CA TRP A 335 -19.40 -3.56 -14.18
C TRP A 335 -17.95 -3.92 -13.90
N ARG A 336 -17.63 -4.34 -12.66
CA ARG A 336 -16.27 -4.74 -12.26
C ARG A 336 -15.79 -5.98 -13.01
N LYS A 337 -16.71 -6.81 -13.50
CA LYS A 337 -16.38 -7.98 -14.34
C LYS A 337 -15.70 -7.58 -15.66
N ASN A 338 -15.99 -6.37 -16.15
CA ASN A 338 -15.39 -5.83 -17.37
C ASN A 338 -14.28 -4.80 -17.09
N VAL A 339 -14.20 -4.27 -15.85
CA VAL A 339 -13.25 -3.20 -15.47
C VAL A 339 -12.12 -3.72 -14.60
N TYR A 340 -12.41 -4.58 -13.60
CA TYR A 340 -11.38 -5.12 -12.69
C TYR A 340 -10.78 -6.43 -13.18
N ILE A 341 -11.61 -7.24 -13.81
CA ILE A 341 -11.19 -8.42 -14.57
C ILE A 341 -11.80 -8.33 -15.96
N LYS A 342 -11.15 -8.89 -16.94
CA LYS A 342 -11.63 -8.84 -18.33
C LYS A 342 -11.30 -10.16 -19.00
N GLU A 343 -12.20 -10.63 -19.86
CA GLU A 343 -11.99 -11.83 -20.64
C GLU A 343 -11.30 -11.50 -21.96
N ASP A 344 -10.22 -12.20 -22.27
CA ASP A 344 -9.51 -12.08 -23.55
C ASP A 344 -8.75 -13.37 -23.89
N ASN A 345 -8.18 -13.42 -25.09
CA ASN A 345 -7.26 -14.47 -25.47
C ASN A 345 -5.91 -14.30 -24.78
N LEU A 346 -5.56 -15.23 -23.91
CA LEU A 346 -4.32 -15.20 -23.16
C LEU A 346 -3.30 -16.17 -23.74
N SER A 347 -2.09 -15.68 -24.00
CA SER A 347 -0.96 -16.50 -24.43
C SER A 347 -0.22 -17.06 -23.23
N ILE A 348 -0.70 -18.13 -22.68
CA ILE A 348 -0.03 -18.85 -21.59
C ILE A 348 0.85 -19.97 -22.12
N ASP A 349 0.61 -20.36 -23.35
CA ASP A 349 1.49 -21.15 -24.18
C ASP A 349 1.53 -20.52 -25.58
N VAL A 350 2.71 -20.27 -26.10
CA VAL A 350 2.94 -19.56 -27.38
C VAL A 350 2.14 -20.15 -28.56
N PHE A 351 1.69 -21.38 -28.44
CA PHE A 351 1.03 -22.12 -29.53
C PHE A 351 -0.49 -22.31 -29.36
N ASP A 352 -1.06 -22.02 -28.18
CA ASP A 352 -2.47 -22.29 -27.92
C ASP A 352 -3.09 -21.22 -26.99
N PRO A 353 -3.50 -20.05 -27.55
CA PRO A 353 -4.14 -19.01 -26.76
C PRO A 353 -5.51 -19.49 -26.24
N LYS A 354 -5.83 -19.15 -25.01
CA LYS A 354 -7.09 -19.53 -24.34
C LYS A 354 -7.86 -18.29 -23.92
N MET A 355 -9.16 -18.34 -24.10
CA MET A 355 -10.07 -17.36 -23.53
C MET A 355 -10.12 -17.52 -22.02
N ALA A 356 -9.77 -16.50 -21.29
CA ALA A 356 -9.85 -16.46 -19.83
C ALA A 356 -9.88 -15.03 -19.30
N TYR A 357 -10.34 -14.87 -18.06
CA TYR A 357 -10.30 -13.59 -17.36
C TYR A 357 -8.89 -13.30 -16.85
N TYR A 358 -8.45 -12.08 -17.03
CA TYR A 358 -7.19 -11.55 -16.49
C TYR A 358 -7.45 -10.32 -15.62
N VAL A 359 -6.45 -9.87 -14.85
CA VAL A 359 -6.55 -8.66 -14.04
C VAL A 359 -6.45 -7.43 -14.95
N ALA A 360 -7.52 -6.65 -15.03
CA ALA A 360 -7.65 -5.46 -15.87
C ALA A 360 -7.81 -4.15 -15.08
N LYS A 361 -7.78 -4.23 -13.75
CA LYS A 361 -8.06 -3.08 -12.86
C LYS A 361 -7.06 -1.93 -12.99
N TYR A 362 -5.82 -2.22 -13.39
CA TYR A 362 -4.76 -1.24 -13.57
C TYR A 362 -4.33 -1.19 -15.04
N PRO A 363 -5.21 -0.73 -15.94
CA PRO A 363 -4.82 -0.54 -17.32
C PRO A 363 -3.86 0.64 -17.41
N ARG A 364 -3.15 0.70 -18.52
CA ARG A 364 -2.17 1.76 -18.77
C ARG A 364 -2.81 3.13 -18.77
N ASN A 365 -2.34 4.05 -17.91
CA ASN A 365 -2.70 5.45 -18.00
C ASN A 365 -1.87 6.12 -19.12
N GLN A 366 -2.54 6.44 -20.24
CA GLN A 366 -1.90 6.99 -21.43
C GLN A 366 -1.22 8.34 -21.16
N ALA A 367 -1.73 9.14 -20.22
CA ALA A 367 -1.14 10.43 -19.86
C ALA A 367 0.17 10.28 -19.06
N LEU A 368 0.39 9.12 -18.44
CA LEU A 368 1.57 8.79 -17.64
C LEU A 368 2.52 7.82 -18.35
N THR A 369 2.30 7.57 -19.65
CA THR A 369 3.10 6.64 -20.43
C THR A 369 4.23 7.34 -21.12
N PHE A 370 5.41 6.76 -21.08
CA PHE A 370 6.58 7.23 -21.84
C PHE A 370 6.42 6.84 -23.32
N LYS A 371 6.50 7.82 -24.23
CA LYS A 371 6.18 7.62 -25.64
C LYS A 371 7.28 6.96 -26.46
N ASP A 372 8.53 6.99 -25.99
CA ASP A 372 9.70 6.67 -26.79
C ASP A 372 10.44 5.38 -26.39
N GLU A 373 9.86 4.55 -25.53
CA GLU A 373 10.50 3.31 -25.09
C GLU A 373 9.85 2.06 -25.70
N TRP A 374 10.68 1.07 -26.02
CA TRP A 374 10.27 -0.26 -26.50
C TRP A 374 9.40 -1.00 -25.47
N PHE A 375 9.51 -0.60 -24.18
CA PHE A 375 8.71 -1.10 -23.10
C PHE A 375 8.03 0.09 -22.42
N PRO A 376 6.76 0.34 -22.72
CA PRO A 376 6.04 1.42 -22.06
C PRO A 376 5.91 1.13 -20.57
N TYR A 377 6.28 2.10 -19.75
CA TYR A 377 6.08 2.04 -18.32
C TYR A 377 4.64 2.41 -17.97
N TYR A 378 4.06 1.65 -17.03
CA TYR A 378 2.72 1.89 -16.54
C TYR A 378 2.79 2.74 -15.29
N GLY A 379 2.50 4.01 -15.44
CA GLY A 379 2.34 4.93 -14.33
C GLY A 379 0.87 5.01 -13.92
N HIS A 380 0.63 4.90 -12.63
CA HIS A 380 -0.66 5.22 -12.01
C HIS A 380 -0.43 6.10 -10.81
N LYS A 381 -1.48 6.80 -10.38
CA LYS A 381 -1.53 7.49 -9.10
C LYS A 381 -2.02 6.51 -8.04
N PRO A 382 -1.16 6.00 -7.15
CA PRO A 382 -1.57 5.05 -6.13
C PRO A 382 -2.68 5.61 -5.26
N LYS A 383 -3.82 4.92 -5.18
CA LYS A 383 -4.98 5.32 -4.40
C LYS A 383 -4.85 4.75 -2.99
N LEU A 384 -4.61 5.61 -2.00
CA LEU A 384 -4.44 5.19 -0.60
C LEU A 384 -5.77 4.99 0.12
N PHE A 385 -6.76 5.82 -0.22
CA PHE A 385 -8.09 5.78 0.37
C PHE A 385 -9.15 6.08 -0.69
N ARG A 386 -10.17 5.22 -0.76
CA ARG A 386 -11.36 5.37 -1.59
C ARG A 386 -12.60 5.34 -0.72
N ILE A 387 -13.62 6.13 -1.07
CA ILE A 387 -14.87 6.16 -0.32
C ILE A 387 -15.58 4.80 -0.32
N ALA A 388 -15.42 3.99 -1.37
CA ALA A 388 -15.98 2.64 -1.47
C ALA A 388 -15.56 1.75 -0.28
N GLU A 389 -14.31 1.88 0.20
CA GLU A 389 -13.88 1.16 1.41
C GLU A 389 -14.64 1.62 2.66
N ALA A 390 -14.93 2.93 2.80
CA ALA A 390 -15.71 3.41 3.93
C ALA A 390 -17.15 2.85 3.92
N TYR A 391 -17.79 2.69 2.76
CA TYR A 391 -19.07 2.00 2.63
C TYR A 391 -18.98 0.55 3.12
N LEU A 392 -17.93 -0.17 2.76
CA LEU A 392 -17.71 -1.55 3.17
C LEU A 392 -17.39 -1.68 4.67
N ILE A 393 -16.62 -0.74 5.23
CA ILE A 393 -16.35 -0.70 6.67
C ILE A 393 -17.65 -0.43 7.44
N ALA A 394 -18.48 0.51 6.98
CA ALA A 394 -19.77 0.79 7.60
C ALA A 394 -20.71 -0.42 7.53
N ALA A 395 -20.76 -1.11 6.39
CA ALA A 395 -21.59 -2.31 6.22
C ALA A 395 -21.13 -3.46 7.13
N GLU A 396 -19.82 -3.74 7.17
CA GLU A 396 -19.27 -4.83 7.99
C GLU A 396 -19.43 -4.56 9.47
N ALA A 397 -19.09 -3.37 9.92
CA ALA A 397 -19.21 -3.00 11.33
C ALA A 397 -20.68 -2.99 11.79
N ALA A 398 -21.61 -2.50 10.97
CA ALA A 398 -23.05 -2.55 11.25
C ALA A 398 -23.56 -4.00 11.36
N ALA A 399 -23.12 -4.90 10.45
CA ALA A 399 -23.48 -6.32 10.53
C ALA A 399 -22.99 -6.97 11.83
N HIS A 400 -21.75 -6.69 12.26
CA HIS A 400 -21.24 -7.17 13.55
C HIS A 400 -21.99 -6.63 14.76
N LEU A 401 -22.60 -5.44 14.63
CA LEU A 401 -23.43 -4.84 15.68
C LEU A 401 -24.90 -5.33 15.64
N GLY A 402 -25.26 -6.22 14.71
CA GLY A 402 -26.65 -6.66 14.51
C GLY A 402 -27.56 -5.57 13.91
N GLN A 403 -26.97 -4.53 13.32
CA GLN A 403 -27.69 -3.44 12.64
C GLN A 403 -27.87 -3.78 11.16
N ASP A 404 -28.58 -4.89 10.89
CA ASP A 404 -28.70 -5.46 9.55
C ASP A 404 -29.23 -4.45 8.50
N ALA A 405 -30.19 -3.60 8.88
CA ALA A 405 -30.77 -2.61 7.99
C ALA A 405 -29.73 -1.56 7.52
N ASP A 406 -28.86 -1.12 8.41
CA ASP A 406 -27.77 -0.20 8.05
C ASP A 406 -26.70 -0.91 7.21
N ALA A 407 -26.33 -2.13 7.57
CA ALA A 407 -25.39 -2.94 6.81
C ALA A 407 -25.89 -3.16 5.37
N GLN A 408 -27.15 -3.57 5.19
CA GLN A 408 -27.80 -3.68 3.88
C GLN A 408 -27.82 -2.36 3.12
N ARG A 409 -28.09 -1.25 3.78
CA ARG A 409 -28.15 0.07 3.17
C ARG A 409 -26.81 0.46 2.52
N TYR A 410 -25.71 0.38 3.26
CA TYR A 410 -24.38 0.73 2.75
C TYR A 410 -23.91 -0.25 1.68
N LEU A 411 -24.11 -1.55 1.91
CA LEU A 411 -23.79 -2.59 0.95
C LEU A 411 -24.53 -2.38 -0.39
N ASN A 412 -25.84 -2.17 -0.35
CA ASN A 412 -26.66 -2.01 -1.54
C ASN A 412 -26.37 -0.69 -2.27
N GLN A 413 -26.04 0.39 -1.58
CA GLN A 413 -25.61 1.63 -2.22
C GLN A 413 -24.35 1.44 -3.06
N LEU A 414 -23.35 0.73 -2.52
CA LEU A 414 -22.14 0.42 -3.29
C LEU A 414 -22.44 -0.52 -4.46
N ARG A 415 -23.23 -1.56 -4.24
CA ARG A 415 -23.64 -2.53 -5.29
C ARG A 415 -24.37 -1.85 -6.45
N GLN A 416 -25.28 -0.95 -6.17
CA GLN A 416 -25.96 -0.15 -7.20
C GLN A 416 -24.98 0.68 -8.03
N ALA A 417 -23.98 1.27 -7.38
CA ALA A 417 -22.91 2.01 -8.04
C ALA A 417 -21.91 1.11 -8.79
N ARG A 418 -22.16 -0.19 -8.85
CA ARG A 418 -21.41 -1.19 -9.63
C ARG A 418 -22.29 -1.93 -10.62
N GLY A 419 -23.50 -1.41 -10.90
CA GLY A 419 -24.44 -1.97 -11.87
C GLY A 419 -25.38 -3.04 -11.32
N LEU A 420 -25.29 -3.39 -10.05
CA LEU A 420 -26.09 -4.45 -9.43
C LEU A 420 -27.40 -3.90 -8.87
N SER A 421 -28.51 -4.13 -9.57
CA SER A 421 -29.84 -3.65 -9.17
C SER A 421 -30.52 -4.52 -8.10
N THR A 422 -30.17 -5.79 -7.99
CA THR A 422 -30.75 -6.70 -7.01
C THR A 422 -30.20 -6.41 -5.61
N ALA A 423 -31.08 -6.00 -4.71
CA ALA A 423 -30.70 -5.68 -3.34
C ALA A 423 -30.44 -6.96 -2.52
N ILE A 424 -29.43 -6.92 -1.68
CA ILE A 424 -29.19 -7.90 -0.62
C ILE A 424 -30.17 -7.61 0.51
N THR A 425 -30.93 -8.64 0.90
CA THR A 425 -31.89 -8.61 2.01
C THR A 425 -31.55 -9.64 3.10
N ALA A 426 -30.41 -10.33 2.95
CA ALA A 426 -29.90 -11.26 3.92
C ALA A 426 -29.67 -10.60 5.30
N THR A 427 -29.71 -11.37 6.37
CA THR A 427 -29.50 -10.91 7.74
C THR A 427 -28.47 -11.79 8.46
N GLY A 428 -27.92 -11.29 9.57
CA GLY A 428 -27.00 -12.04 10.42
C GLY A 428 -25.77 -12.57 9.68
N ALA A 429 -25.43 -13.84 9.90
CA ALA A 429 -24.22 -14.45 9.31
C ALA A 429 -24.20 -14.46 7.78
N THR A 430 -25.36 -14.63 7.14
CA THR A 430 -25.48 -14.58 5.68
C THR A 430 -25.19 -13.17 5.15
N LEU A 431 -25.67 -12.13 5.83
CA LEU A 431 -25.38 -10.75 5.47
C LEU A 431 -23.87 -10.46 5.62
N LEU A 432 -23.25 -10.93 6.70
CA LEU A 432 -21.81 -10.76 6.90
C LEU A 432 -21.01 -11.43 5.77
N GLN A 433 -21.42 -12.62 5.32
CA GLN A 433 -20.80 -13.30 4.18
C GLN A 433 -20.95 -12.48 2.89
N GLU A 434 -22.12 -11.86 2.65
CA GLU A 434 -22.33 -10.99 1.49
C GLU A 434 -21.43 -9.75 1.54
N VAL A 435 -21.25 -9.15 2.72
CA VAL A 435 -20.32 -8.03 2.92
C VAL A 435 -18.88 -8.45 2.64
N GLN A 436 -18.46 -9.62 3.12
CA GLN A 436 -17.12 -10.17 2.86
C GLN A 436 -16.89 -10.44 1.36
N ASN A 437 -17.89 -10.99 0.68
CA ASN A 437 -17.84 -11.22 -0.76
C ASN A 437 -17.74 -9.88 -1.53
N GLU A 438 -18.55 -8.88 -1.12
CA GLU A 438 -18.51 -7.56 -1.74
C GLU A 438 -17.17 -6.86 -1.51
N ARG A 439 -16.59 -7.00 -0.31
CA ARG A 439 -15.28 -6.46 -0.01
C ARG A 439 -14.19 -7.11 -0.87
N ASN A 440 -14.28 -8.40 -1.12
CA ASN A 440 -13.39 -9.10 -2.03
C ASN A 440 -13.52 -8.61 -3.47
N ARG A 441 -14.77 -8.43 -3.97
CA ARG A 441 -15.01 -7.90 -5.33
C ARG A 441 -14.51 -6.46 -5.48
N GLU A 442 -14.75 -5.60 -4.49
CA GLU A 442 -14.44 -4.17 -4.60
C GLU A 442 -12.96 -3.86 -4.42
N LEU A 443 -12.34 -4.48 -3.42
CA LEU A 443 -10.96 -4.18 -3.02
C LEU A 443 -9.94 -5.21 -3.53
N CYS A 444 -10.34 -6.08 -4.47
CA CYS A 444 -9.40 -6.99 -5.13
C CYS A 444 -8.25 -6.22 -5.76
N PHE A 445 -7.07 -6.78 -5.72
CA PHE A 445 -5.84 -6.23 -6.28
C PHE A 445 -5.36 -4.92 -5.62
N GLU A 446 -5.86 -4.60 -4.42
CA GLU A 446 -5.44 -3.45 -3.63
C GLU A 446 -4.64 -3.85 -2.37
N GLY A 447 -4.16 -5.09 -2.29
CA GLY A 447 -3.28 -5.58 -1.22
C GLY A 447 -3.99 -5.86 0.11
N VAL A 448 -5.32 -5.96 0.15
CA VAL A 448 -6.07 -6.08 1.41
C VAL A 448 -6.55 -7.50 1.74
N ARG A 449 -6.68 -8.38 0.75
CA ARG A 449 -7.35 -9.67 0.89
C ARG A 449 -6.73 -10.57 1.96
N LEU A 450 -5.41 -10.69 2.00
CA LEU A 450 -4.72 -11.51 3.01
C LEU A 450 -5.01 -11.03 4.43
N HIS A 451 -5.08 -9.71 4.63
CA HIS A 451 -5.37 -9.11 5.94
C HIS A 451 -6.82 -9.33 6.35
N ASP A 452 -7.75 -9.29 5.39
CA ASP A 452 -9.15 -9.59 5.63
C ASP A 452 -9.33 -11.06 6.04
N LEU A 453 -8.74 -12.01 5.32
CA LEU A 453 -8.74 -13.43 5.71
C LEU A 453 -8.17 -13.64 7.12
N LYS A 454 -7.04 -12.98 7.41
CA LYS A 454 -6.38 -13.08 8.71
C LYS A 454 -7.26 -12.56 9.87
N ARG A 455 -7.89 -11.38 9.70
CA ARG A 455 -8.73 -10.78 10.76
C ARG A 455 -10.10 -11.46 10.92
N TRP A 456 -10.61 -12.09 9.86
CA TRP A 456 -11.82 -12.92 9.93
C TRP A 456 -11.56 -14.30 10.55
N GLY A 457 -10.31 -14.62 10.88
CA GLY A 457 -9.94 -15.94 11.40
C GLY A 457 -10.09 -17.03 10.34
N MET A 458 -9.93 -16.68 9.07
CA MET A 458 -9.98 -17.61 7.95
C MET A 458 -8.57 -18.06 7.55
N GLY A 459 -8.49 -19.27 7.00
CA GLY A 459 -7.29 -19.75 6.31
C GLY A 459 -7.21 -19.20 4.89
N VAL A 460 -6.19 -19.63 4.15
CA VAL A 460 -6.06 -19.33 2.73
C VAL A 460 -6.41 -20.60 1.95
N LYS A 461 -7.58 -20.60 1.32
CA LYS A 461 -8.03 -21.69 0.48
C LYS A 461 -8.11 -21.20 -0.96
N ARG A 462 -7.14 -21.56 -1.77
CA ARG A 462 -7.10 -21.15 -3.17
C ARG A 462 -7.94 -22.07 -4.03
N GLY A 463 -8.74 -21.46 -4.88
CA GLY A 463 -9.68 -22.15 -5.73
C GLY A 463 -9.09 -22.74 -7.01
N THR A 464 -9.96 -23.31 -7.82
CA THR A 464 -9.61 -23.95 -9.08
C THR A 464 -9.16 -22.90 -10.11
N PRO A 465 -8.16 -23.19 -10.95
CA PRO A 465 -7.86 -22.36 -12.11
C PRO A 465 -9.03 -22.33 -13.08
N GLN A 466 -9.19 -21.23 -13.81
CA GLN A 466 -10.20 -21.10 -14.85
C GLN A 466 -10.10 -22.21 -15.92
N ASP A 467 -8.87 -22.57 -16.28
CA ASP A 467 -8.55 -23.68 -17.14
C ASP A 467 -7.31 -24.39 -16.60
N LEU A 468 -7.28 -25.72 -16.64
CA LEU A 468 -6.12 -26.49 -16.18
C LEU A 468 -4.86 -26.25 -17.03
N SER A 469 -5.03 -25.85 -18.29
CA SER A 469 -3.89 -25.45 -19.14
C SER A 469 -3.30 -24.09 -18.73
N LEU A 470 -4.09 -23.25 -18.03
CA LEU A 470 -3.69 -21.97 -17.47
C LEU A 470 -3.17 -22.09 -16.02
N ARG A 471 -3.04 -23.31 -15.52
CA ARG A 471 -2.62 -23.53 -14.15
C ARG A 471 -1.15 -23.17 -13.94
N LEU A 472 -0.85 -22.88 -12.73
CA LEU A 472 0.49 -22.90 -12.27
C LEU A 472 1.18 -24.17 -12.55
N ILE A 473 2.37 -23.98 -12.97
CA ILE A 473 3.35 -25.03 -12.80
C ILE A 473 4.02 -24.82 -11.45
N THR A 474 3.74 -25.69 -10.56
CA THR A 474 4.58 -25.81 -9.39
C THR A 474 5.80 -26.64 -9.74
N THR A 475 6.89 -26.31 -9.13
CA THR A 475 8.13 -26.90 -9.51
C THR A 475 8.30 -28.33 -9.11
N GLU A 476 7.59 -28.80 -8.11
CA GLU A 476 7.84 -30.12 -7.61
C GLU A 476 6.90 -30.56 -6.52
N PRO A 477 6.43 -31.72 -6.60
CA PRO A 477 6.19 -32.55 -7.79
C PRO A 477 4.96 -32.06 -8.54
N ALA A 478 4.81 -32.50 -9.75
CA ALA A 478 3.74 -32.06 -10.67
C ALA A 478 2.30 -32.19 -10.13
N THR A 479 2.13 -32.68 -8.96
CA THR A 479 0.83 -32.84 -8.32
C THR A 479 0.27 -31.63 -7.65
N GLU A 480 0.93 -30.61 -7.67
CA GLU A 480 0.79 -29.73 -7.17
C GLU A 480 0.32 -28.70 -7.30
N THR A 481 0.15 -28.01 -7.56
CA THR A 481 -0.76 -27.65 -6.66
C THR A 481 -1.04 -26.18 -6.63
N TYR A 482 -1.84 -25.78 -7.65
CA TYR A 482 -2.64 -24.60 -7.59
C TYR A 482 -3.62 -24.64 -6.39
N GLN A 483 -3.92 -25.82 -5.86
CA GLN A 483 -4.73 -25.99 -4.66
C GLN A 483 -3.89 -25.74 -3.42
N LEU A 484 -4.26 -24.74 -2.68
CA LEU A 484 -3.68 -24.39 -1.41
C LEU A 484 -4.80 -24.38 -0.35
N ASP A 485 -4.60 -25.09 0.74
CA ASP A 485 -5.52 -25.12 1.88
C ASP A 485 -4.71 -24.95 3.15
N LEU A 486 -4.53 -23.71 3.58
CA LEU A 486 -3.81 -23.35 4.79
C LEU A 486 -4.81 -23.04 5.90
N PRO A 487 -4.59 -23.55 7.12
CA PRO A 487 -5.51 -23.30 8.24
C PRO A 487 -5.50 -21.82 8.67
N ALA A 488 -6.57 -21.42 9.34
CA ALA A 488 -6.60 -20.16 10.04
C ALA A 488 -5.40 -20.03 11.00
N GLY A 489 -4.80 -18.84 11.04
CA GLY A 489 -3.64 -18.58 11.90
C GLY A 489 -2.35 -19.29 11.46
N TYR A 490 -2.28 -19.78 10.21
CA TYR A 490 -1.02 -20.28 9.68
C TYR A 490 0.09 -19.25 9.82
N TYR A 491 1.22 -19.62 10.42
CA TYR A 491 2.22 -18.65 10.89
C TYR A 491 2.77 -17.72 9.78
N LYS A 492 2.89 -18.21 8.55
CA LYS A 492 3.38 -17.41 7.42
C LYS A 492 2.40 -16.34 6.92
N MET A 493 1.16 -16.29 7.44
CA MET A 493 0.27 -15.13 7.24
C MET A 493 0.79 -13.86 7.94
N VAL A 494 1.81 -14.00 8.76
CA VAL A 494 2.56 -12.92 9.39
C VAL A 494 3.98 -12.94 8.83
N TRP A 495 4.42 -11.83 8.26
CA TRP A 495 5.77 -11.75 7.69
C TRP A 495 6.84 -11.73 8.78
N PRO A 496 8.03 -12.26 8.49
CA PRO A 496 9.13 -12.24 9.46
C PRO A 496 9.67 -10.82 9.64
N ILE A 497 10.07 -10.50 10.86
CA ILE A 497 10.91 -9.32 11.10
C ILE A 497 12.28 -9.61 10.47
N PRO A 498 12.94 -8.61 9.83
CA PRO A 498 14.25 -8.83 9.22
C PRO A 498 15.25 -9.47 10.18
N ALA A 499 15.85 -10.58 9.75
CA ALA A 499 16.76 -11.36 10.60
C ALA A 499 17.96 -10.52 11.08
N LYS A 500 18.47 -9.61 10.23
CA LYS A 500 19.56 -8.71 10.58
C LYS A 500 19.18 -7.73 11.69
N ASP A 501 17.93 -7.27 11.72
CA ASP A 501 17.45 -6.37 12.77
C ASP A 501 17.31 -7.11 14.10
N ILE A 502 16.81 -8.35 14.08
CA ILE A 502 16.78 -9.23 15.26
C ILE A 502 18.19 -9.49 15.81
N GLU A 503 19.14 -9.81 14.93
CA GLU A 503 20.54 -10.04 15.29
C GLU A 503 21.19 -8.76 15.87
N PHE A 504 20.98 -7.61 15.20
CA PHE A 504 21.51 -6.33 15.65
C PHE A 504 20.98 -5.92 17.04
N GLU A 505 19.72 -6.18 17.29
CA GLU A 505 19.07 -5.88 18.59
C GLU A 505 19.45 -6.89 19.70
N ASN A 506 20.22 -7.91 19.38
CA ASN A 506 20.85 -8.82 20.34
C ASN A 506 19.89 -9.37 21.41
N GLY A 507 18.74 -9.90 20.96
CA GLY A 507 17.70 -10.47 21.81
C GLY A 507 16.72 -9.50 22.44
N ARG A 508 16.84 -8.19 22.18
CA ARG A 508 15.87 -7.18 22.63
C ARG A 508 14.57 -7.23 21.82
N TRP A 509 14.67 -7.62 20.55
CA TRP A 509 13.53 -7.94 19.69
C TRP A 509 13.40 -9.44 19.51
N LYS A 510 12.18 -9.89 19.37
CA LYS A 510 11.85 -11.31 19.14
C LYS A 510 11.26 -11.49 17.75
N GLN A 511 11.64 -12.57 17.11
CA GLN A 511 11.03 -12.98 15.86
C GLN A 511 9.59 -13.46 16.08
N ASN A 512 8.76 -13.31 15.07
CA ASN A 512 7.44 -13.90 15.07
C ASN A 512 7.52 -15.43 15.27
N PRO A 513 6.57 -16.04 15.99
CA PRO A 513 6.61 -17.47 16.26
C PRO A 513 6.71 -18.32 14.99
N ASN A 514 7.56 -19.35 15.05
CA ASN A 514 7.81 -20.33 13.98
C ASN A 514 8.62 -19.81 12.78
N TRP A 515 9.13 -18.60 12.87
CA TRP A 515 10.09 -18.04 11.91
C TRP A 515 11.54 -18.25 12.34
#